data_71e24f59dbbf5e69d95fed3ee583caca
#
_entry.id   71e24f59dbbf5e69d95fed3ee583caca
#
_cell.length_a   1.000
_cell.length_b   1.000
_cell.length_c   1.000
_cell.angle_alpha   90.00
_cell.angle_beta   90.00
_cell.angle_gamma   90.00
#
_symmetry.space_group_name_H-M   'P 1'
#
loop_
_entity.id
_entity.type
_entity.pdbx_description
1 polymer ?
#
loop_
_entity_poly.entity_id
_entity_poly.type
_entity_poly.pdbx_seq_one_letter_code
_entity_poly.pdbx_strand_id
1 'polypeptide(L)'
;MEQRYALIFDDVMIKQLKQAAKNQNIKQIITNWLNELESDGHLAGKLLDSKLHLYEMRINNPPLRLYYKYNALTKEIYVFEFKMKTNAKTQQETIGKLKHKSRFI
;
A
#
# COMPACT_ATOMS: atom_id res chain seq x y z
N MET A 1 1.26 26.22 1.97
CA MET A 1 0.59 25.19 2.77
C MET A 1 0.71 23.86 2.05
N GLU A 2 1.35 22.89 2.68
CA GLU A 2 1.47 21.57 2.09
C GLU A 2 0.13 20.86 2.11
N GLN A 3 -0.28 20.37 0.94
CA GLN A 3 -1.43 19.47 0.87
C GLN A 3 -0.98 18.08 1.29
N ARG A 4 -1.68 17.50 2.26
CA ARG A 4 -1.45 16.13 2.65
C ARG A 4 -2.60 15.26 2.15
N TYR A 5 -2.26 14.10 1.67
CA TYR A 5 -3.26 13.14 1.22
C TYR A 5 -3.81 12.38 2.44
N ALA A 6 -5.12 12.16 2.44
CA ALA A 6 -5.75 11.37 3.50
C ALA A 6 -5.50 9.88 3.26
N LEU A 7 -5.03 9.18 4.29
CA LEU A 7 -4.83 7.74 4.23
C LEU A 7 -5.99 7.04 4.93
N ILE A 8 -6.55 6.04 4.25
CA ILE A 8 -7.59 5.18 4.80
C ILE A 8 -7.03 3.77 4.83
N PHE A 9 -7.15 3.08 5.96
CA PHE A 9 -6.56 1.75 6.12
C PHE A 9 -7.62 0.66 6.09
N ASP A 10 -7.40 -0.34 5.25
CA ASP A 10 -8.19 -1.55 5.25
C ASP A 10 -8.04 -2.29 6.58
N ASP A 11 -9.03 -3.08 6.96
CA ASP A 11 -8.98 -3.85 8.20
C ASP A 11 -7.77 -4.78 8.26
N VAL A 12 -7.39 -5.37 7.13
CA VAL A 12 -6.18 -6.19 7.03
C VAL A 12 -4.95 -5.36 7.38
N MET A 13 -4.84 -4.16 6.82
CA MET A 13 -3.72 -3.26 7.08
C MET A 13 -3.64 -2.85 8.55
N ILE A 14 -4.78 -2.56 9.17
CA ILE A 14 -4.83 -2.18 10.59
C ILE A 14 -4.25 -3.30 11.46
N LYS A 15 -4.64 -4.55 11.20
CA LYS A 15 -4.11 -5.71 11.92
C LYS A 15 -2.61 -5.88 11.71
N GLN A 16 -2.17 -5.68 10.47
CA GLN A 16 -0.74 -5.78 10.13
C GLN A 16 0.09 -4.72 10.84
N LEU A 17 -0.42 -3.49 10.94
CA LEU A 17 0.28 -2.41 11.65
C LEU A 17 0.48 -2.75 13.12
N LYS A 18 -0.51 -3.35 13.76
CA LYS A 18 -0.39 -3.80 15.16
C LYS A 18 0.68 -4.87 15.32
N GLN A 19 0.76 -5.81 14.38
CA GLN A 19 1.77 -6.87 14.40
C GLN A 19 3.16 -6.34 14.06
N ALA A 20 3.25 -5.41 13.12
CA ALA A 20 4.52 -4.83 12.68
C ALA A 20 5.22 -4.05 13.80
N ALA A 21 4.48 -3.58 14.79
CA ALA A 21 5.05 -2.88 15.95
C ALA A 21 6.07 -3.75 16.69
N LYS A 22 6.01 -5.08 16.54
CA LYS A 22 6.95 -6.03 17.16
C LYS A 22 8.26 -6.18 16.40
N ASN A 23 8.32 -5.71 15.14
CA ASN A 23 9.52 -5.80 14.30
C ASN A 23 9.94 -4.40 13.90
N GLN A 24 11.00 -3.89 14.52
CA GLN A 24 11.44 -2.50 14.30
C GLN A 24 11.81 -2.20 12.85
N ASN A 25 12.43 -3.15 12.14
CA ASN A 25 12.82 -2.94 10.75
C ASN A 25 11.60 -2.77 9.85
N ILE A 26 10.64 -3.67 9.96
CA ILE A 26 9.39 -3.60 9.19
C ILE A 26 8.60 -2.34 9.56
N LYS A 27 8.48 -2.06 10.84
CA LYS A 27 7.79 -0.87 11.34
C LYS A 27 8.38 0.41 10.73
N GLN A 28 9.72 0.51 10.69
CA GLN A 28 10.40 1.69 10.15
C GLN A 28 10.11 1.86 8.65
N ILE A 29 10.20 0.78 7.89
CA ILE A 29 9.93 0.80 6.44
C ILE A 29 8.48 1.25 6.18
N ILE A 30 7.52 0.64 6.85
CA ILE A 30 6.11 0.96 6.67
C ILE A 30 5.82 2.41 7.09
N THR A 31 6.37 2.86 8.21
CA THR A 31 6.20 4.25 8.67
C THR A 31 6.71 5.23 7.62
N ASN A 32 7.90 4.98 7.07
CA ASN A 32 8.47 5.84 6.03
C ASN A 32 7.58 5.87 4.78
N TRP A 33 7.07 4.73 4.36
CA TRP A 33 6.20 4.65 3.21
C TRP A 33 4.88 5.40 3.40
N LEU A 34 4.27 5.26 4.59
CA LEU A 34 3.04 5.98 4.89
C LEU A 34 3.26 7.49 4.92
N ASN A 35 4.39 7.94 5.44
CA ASN A 35 4.75 9.35 5.41
C ASN A 35 4.94 9.85 3.97
N GLU A 36 5.57 9.07 3.11
CA GLU A 36 5.71 9.41 1.69
C GLU A 36 4.35 9.52 1.00
N LEU A 37 3.43 8.59 1.28
CA LEU A 37 2.09 8.64 0.71
C LEU A 37 1.33 9.89 1.15
N GLU A 38 1.47 10.29 2.42
CA GLU A 38 0.82 11.51 2.90
C GLU A 38 1.36 12.77 2.21
N SER A 39 2.67 12.83 1.98
CA SER A 39 3.29 14.04 1.42
C SER A 39 3.30 14.05 -0.10
N ASP A 40 3.66 12.94 -0.74
CA ASP A 40 3.86 12.85 -2.19
C ASP A 40 2.65 12.30 -2.93
N GLY A 41 1.73 11.66 -2.21
CA GLY A 41 0.53 11.10 -2.79
C GLY A 41 0.75 9.78 -3.52
N HIS A 42 -0.21 9.45 -4.38
CA HIS A 42 -0.23 8.16 -5.07
C HIS A 42 0.98 7.90 -5.98
N LEU A 43 1.64 8.95 -6.44
CA LEU A 43 2.81 8.82 -7.32
C LEU A 43 4.09 8.39 -6.59
N ALA A 44 4.03 8.24 -5.26
CA ALA A 44 5.17 7.72 -4.48
C ALA A 44 5.52 6.28 -4.85
N GLY A 45 4.54 5.50 -5.32
CA GLY A 45 4.73 4.12 -5.77
C GLY A 45 4.56 3.95 -7.27
N LYS A 46 4.52 2.70 -7.69
CA LYS A 46 4.39 2.30 -9.08
C LYS A 46 2.96 1.90 -9.41
N LEU A 47 2.44 2.35 -10.55
CA LEU A 47 1.11 1.98 -11.03
C LEU A 47 1.10 0.51 -11.45
N LEU A 48 0.14 -0.26 -10.91
CA LEU A 48 -0.09 -1.66 -11.28
C LEU A 48 -1.27 -1.82 -12.23
N ASP A 49 -2.34 -1.05 -12.01
CA ASP A 49 -3.55 -1.14 -12.84
C ASP A 49 -4.16 0.26 -12.97
N SER A 50 -4.18 0.77 -14.21
CA SER A 50 -4.66 2.13 -14.48
C SER A 50 -6.17 2.27 -14.32
N LYS A 51 -6.92 1.24 -14.61
CA LYS A 51 -8.41 1.28 -14.50
C LYS A 51 -8.85 1.33 -13.05
N LEU A 52 -8.16 0.59 -12.19
CA LEU A 52 -8.49 0.50 -10.77
C LEU A 52 -7.70 1.49 -9.92
N HIS A 53 -6.76 2.21 -10.52
CA HIS A 53 -5.84 3.11 -9.80
C HIS A 53 -5.11 2.42 -8.67
N LEU A 54 -4.66 1.18 -8.93
CA LEU A 54 -3.95 0.33 -7.98
C LEU A 54 -2.45 0.52 -8.13
N TYR A 55 -1.77 0.71 -7.00
CA TYR A 55 -0.34 1.03 -6.94
C TYR A 55 0.39 0.12 -5.96
N GLU A 56 1.72 0.04 -6.10
CA GLU A 56 2.55 -0.62 -5.10
C GLU A 56 3.79 0.21 -4.78
N MET A 57 4.21 0.16 -3.51
CA MET A 57 5.55 0.55 -3.09
C MET A 57 6.33 -0.72 -2.80
N ARG A 58 7.63 -0.72 -3.14
CA ARG A 58 8.44 -1.92 -2.98
C ARG A 58 9.85 -1.62 -2.52
N ILE A 59 10.43 -2.59 -1.81
CA ILE A 59 11.84 -2.64 -1.49
C ILE A 59 12.30 -4.09 -1.68
N ASN A 60 13.55 -4.31 -2.02
CA ASN A 60 14.04 -5.65 -2.32
C ASN A 60 14.71 -6.33 -1.15
N ASN A 61 15.17 -5.57 -0.16
CA ASN A 61 15.89 -6.11 0.98
C ASN A 61 15.49 -5.39 2.26
N PRO A 62 14.53 -5.93 3.03
CA PRO A 62 13.76 -7.15 2.79
C PRO A 62 12.80 -7.02 1.59
N PRO A 63 12.36 -8.13 0.98
CA PRO A 63 11.48 -8.06 -0.20
C PRO A 63 10.03 -7.76 0.22
N LEU A 64 9.76 -6.49 0.50
CA LEU A 64 8.48 -6.04 1.03
C LEU A 64 7.70 -5.25 -0.03
N ARG A 65 6.38 -5.42 -0.05
CA ARG A 65 5.46 -4.74 -0.94
C ARG A 65 4.32 -4.12 -0.15
N LEU A 66 3.95 -2.88 -0.49
CA LEU A 66 2.77 -2.20 0.07
C LEU A 66 1.82 -1.89 -1.09
N TYR A 67 0.55 -2.26 -0.95
CA TYR A 67 -0.45 -2.05 -1.99
C TYR A 67 -1.48 -1.01 -1.57
N TYR A 68 -1.81 -0.10 -2.47
CA TYR A 68 -2.77 0.96 -2.20
C TYR A 68 -3.52 1.37 -3.46
N LYS A 69 -4.66 2.00 -3.27
CA LYS A 69 -5.51 2.53 -4.33
C LYS A 69 -5.67 4.03 -4.13
N TYR A 70 -5.69 4.79 -5.24
CA TYR A 70 -5.90 6.22 -5.20
C TYR A 70 -7.30 6.58 -5.69
N ASN A 71 -8.00 7.44 -4.95
CA ASN A 71 -9.27 8.03 -5.38
C ASN A 71 -9.02 9.48 -5.74
N ALA A 72 -9.04 9.78 -7.05
CA ALA A 72 -8.74 11.12 -7.56
C ALA A 72 -9.80 12.15 -7.19
N LEU A 73 -11.04 11.72 -6.99
CA LEU A 73 -12.15 12.63 -6.65
C LEU A 73 -12.03 13.15 -5.21
N THR A 74 -11.65 12.29 -4.30
CA THR A 74 -11.55 12.63 -2.87
C THR A 74 -10.13 12.92 -2.42
N LYS A 75 -9.12 12.60 -3.26
CA LYS A 75 -7.70 12.66 -2.94
C LYS A 75 -7.33 11.77 -1.76
N GLU A 76 -8.06 10.67 -1.62
CA GLU A 76 -7.83 9.68 -0.57
C GLU A 76 -7.00 8.52 -1.11
N ILE A 77 -6.12 7.99 -0.27
CA ILE A 77 -5.32 6.81 -0.57
C ILE A 77 -5.80 5.69 0.34
N TYR A 78 -6.34 4.63 -0.26
CA TYR A 78 -6.82 3.47 0.46
C TYR A 78 -5.69 2.43 0.51
N VAL A 79 -5.15 2.19 1.70
CA VAL A 79 -4.02 1.27 1.90
C VAL A 79 -4.55 -0.11 2.23
N PHE A 80 -4.32 -1.08 1.33
CA PHE A 80 -4.89 -2.43 1.46
C PHE A 80 -4.12 -3.30 2.45
N GLU A 81 -2.83 -3.49 2.20
CA GLU A 81 -1.98 -4.39 2.96
C GLU A 81 -0.53 -4.27 2.52
N PHE A 82 0.37 -4.79 3.34
CA PHE A 82 1.74 -5.04 2.92
C PHE A 82 2.02 -6.54 2.96
N LYS A 83 3.03 -6.99 2.22
CA LYS A 83 3.34 -8.41 2.14
C LYS A 83 4.80 -8.62 1.78
N MET A 84 5.40 -9.65 2.38
CA MET A 84 6.71 -10.12 1.96
C MET A 84 6.58 -10.84 0.63
N LYS A 85 7.36 -10.45 -0.36
CA LYS A 85 7.37 -11.12 -1.64
C LYS A 85 8.15 -12.42 -1.53
N THR A 86 7.47 -13.56 -1.73
CA THR A 86 8.10 -14.88 -1.69
C THR A 86 8.46 -15.36 -3.10
N ASN A 87 7.54 -15.19 -4.07
CA ASN A 87 7.76 -15.54 -5.46
C ASN A 87 6.73 -14.82 -6.36
N ALA A 88 6.95 -14.88 -7.68
CA ALA A 88 6.11 -14.19 -8.65
C ALA A 88 4.66 -14.70 -8.65
N LYS A 89 4.47 -16.01 -8.49
CA LYS A 89 3.14 -16.61 -8.48
C LYS A 89 2.30 -16.08 -7.30
N THR A 90 2.86 -16.08 -6.10
CA THR A 90 2.18 -15.57 -4.90
C THR A 90 1.86 -14.08 -5.05
N GLN A 91 2.78 -13.31 -5.63
CA GLN A 91 2.55 -11.89 -5.88
C GLN A 91 1.38 -11.67 -6.84
N GLN A 92 1.29 -12.45 -7.93
CA GLN A 92 0.19 -12.34 -8.88
C GLN A 92 -1.14 -12.70 -8.25
N GLU A 93 -1.17 -13.71 -7.39
CA GLU A 93 -2.37 -14.08 -6.64
C GLU A 93 -2.82 -12.95 -5.72
N THR A 94 -1.90 -12.33 -5.02
CA THR A 94 -2.19 -11.18 -4.14
C THR A 94 -2.77 -10.02 -4.96
N ILE A 95 -2.13 -9.66 -6.06
CA ILE A 95 -2.60 -8.59 -6.94
C ILE A 95 -4.00 -8.89 -7.46
N GLY A 96 -4.25 -10.15 -7.89
CA GLY A 96 -5.58 -10.57 -8.35
C GLY A 96 -6.67 -10.37 -7.32
N LYS A 97 -6.39 -10.76 -6.08
CA LYS A 97 -7.34 -10.55 -4.96
C LYS A 97 -7.61 -9.07 -4.71
N LEU A 98 -6.56 -8.25 -4.76
CA LEU A 98 -6.69 -6.81 -4.55
C LEU A 98 -7.46 -6.13 -5.67
N LYS A 99 -7.27 -6.56 -6.91
CA LYS A 99 -8.04 -6.05 -8.04
C LYS A 99 -9.53 -6.33 -7.86
N HIS A 100 -9.87 -7.53 -7.40
CA HIS A 100 -11.26 -7.88 -7.11
C HIS A 100 -11.82 -6.99 -5.99
N LYS A 101 -11.10 -6.91 -4.88
CA LYS A 101 -11.50 -6.10 -3.72
C LYS A 101 -11.65 -4.62 -4.06
N SER A 102 -10.74 -4.08 -4.87
CA SER A 102 -10.73 -2.65 -5.18
C SER A 102 -11.94 -2.19 -6.00
N ARG A 103 -12.66 -3.11 -6.64
CA ARG A 103 -13.89 -2.79 -7.38
C ARG A 103 -15.03 -2.36 -6.47
N PHE A 104 -14.95 -2.68 -5.18
CA PHE A 104 -15.98 -2.39 -4.19
C PHE A 104 -15.62 -1.22 -3.26
N ILE A 105 -14.55 -0.54 -3.56
CA ILE A 105 -14.05 0.57 -2.72
C ILE A 105 -14.05 1.89 -3.48
#